data_f758cb16a27661edcc2315e05bcc8bdc
#
_entry.id   f758cb16a27661edcc2315e05bcc8bdc
#
_cell.length_a   1.000
_cell.length_b   1.000
_cell.length_c   1.000
_cell.angle_alpha   90.00
_cell.angle_beta   90.00
_cell.angle_gamma   90.00
#
_symmetry.space_group_name_H-M   'P 1'
#
loop_
_entity.id
_entity.type
_entity.pdbx_description
1 polymer ?
#
loop_
_entity_poly.entity_id
_entity_poly.type
_entity_poly.pdbx_seq_one_letter_code
_entity_poly.pdbx_strand_id
1 'polypeptide(L)' 'MTESDAIRTEMAKVMTRANPPIIMTLEDVAAVVGMSYNYVRNELQHQPDFPAKLDRFKQPRWSRDSILQWAQVAN' A
#
# COMPACT_ATOMS: atom_id res chain seq x y z
N MET A 1 26.35 3.72 6.48
CA MET A 1 25.13 4.34 6.03
C MET A 1 25.46 5.56 5.19
N THR A 2 24.76 5.76 4.20
CA THR A 2 25.05 6.82 3.28
C THR A 2 23.89 7.79 3.22
N GLU A 3 24.16 8.93 2.63
CA GLU A 3 23.11 9.91 2.43
C GLU A 3 22.02 9.38 1.51
N SER A 4 22.39 8.50 0.60
CA SER A 4 21.40 7.92 -0.29
C SER A 4 20.34 7.18 0.46
N ASP A 5 20.72 6.42 1.47
CA ASP A 5 19.76 5.69 2.26
C ASP A 5 18.85 6.61 3.04
N ALA A 6 19.41 7.68 3.58
CA ALA A 6 18.62 8.66 4.31
C ALA A 6 17.61 9.33 3.40
N ILE A 7 18.04 9.70 2.21
CA ILE A 7 17.17 10.36 1.26
C ILE A 7 16.03 9.43 0.85
N ARG A 8 16.35 8.18 0.61
CA ARG A 8 15.33 7.20 0.21
C ARG A 8 14.30 7.03 1.31
N THR A 9 14.74 6.97 2.55
CA THR A 9 13.84 6.86 3.68
C THR A 9 12.94 8.07 3.80
N GLU A 10 13.49 9.24 3.60
CA GLU A 10 12.71 10.47 3.63
C GLU A 10 11.63 10.47 2.58
N MET A 11 11.96 10.08 1.37
CA MET A 11 10.99 10.06 0.29
C MET A 11 9.87 9.09 0.58
N ALA A 12 10.18 7.93 1.13
CA ALA A 12 9.16 6.96 1.49
C ALA A 12 8.21 7.52 2.53
N LYS A 13 8.74 8.21 3.52
CA LYS A 13 7.91 8.83 4.54
C LYS A 13 7.00 9.89 3.98
N VAL A 14 7.53 10.71 3.08
CA VAL A 14 6.75 11.76 2.47
C VAL A 14 5.59 11.17 1.68
N MET A 15 5.85 10.14 0.90
CA MET A 15 4.82 9.50 0.12
C MET A 15 3.74 8.92 1.02
N THR A 16 4.14 8.29 2.10
CA THR A 16 3.19 7.67 3.02
C THR A 16 2.30 8.70 3.70
N ARG A 17 2.88 9.82 4.11
CA ARG A 17 2.13 10.81 4.88
C ARG A 17 1.35 11.77 4.01
N ALA A 18 1.92 12.11 2.87
CA ALA A 18 1.32 13.17 2.06
C ALA A 18 0.06 12.66 1.37
N ASN A 19 0.24 11.89 0.35
CA ASN A 19 -0.90 11.40 -0.42
C ASN A 19 -0.55 10.09 -1.07
N PRO A 20 -1.16 9.00 -0.64
CA PRO A 20 -0.98 7.76 -1.36
C PRO A 20 -1.40 7.94 -2.81
N PRO A 21 -0.74 7.29 -3.76
CA PRO A 21 -1.15 7.41 -5.16
C PRO A 21 -2.57 6.87 -5.35
N ILE A 22 -3.24 7.39 -6.36
CA ILE A 22 -4.61 6.98 -6.66
C ILE A 22 -4.66 5.48 -6.98
N ILE A 23 -3.66 4.99 -7.71
CA ILE A 23 -3.51 3.56 -8.00
C ILE A 23 -2.34 3.05 -7.17
N MET A 24 -2.60 2.13 -6.27
CA MET A 24 -1.62 1.69 -5.28
C MET A 24 -1.09 0.31 -5.61
N THR A 25 0.23 0.15 -5.40
CA THR A 25 0.90 -1.15 -5.51
C THR A 25 0.84 -1.88 -4.18
N LEU A 26 1.35 -3.12 -4.17
CA LEU A 26 1.48 -3.86 -2.91
C LEU A 26 2.32 -3.09 -1.89
N GLU A 27 3.38 -2.45 -2.36
CA GLU A 27 4.22 -1.67 -1.47
C GLU A 27 3.48 -0.48 -0.90
N ASP A 28 2.69 0.18 -1.73
CA ASP A 28 1.90 1.31 -1.28
C ASP A 28 0.88 0.88 -0.25
N VAL A 29 0.23 -0.24 -0.48
CA VAL A 29 -0.75 -0.77 0.47
C VAL A 29 -0.07 -1.08 1.79
N ALA A 30 1.07 -1.75 1.75
CA ALA A 30 1.79 -2.10 2.97
C ALA A 30 2.14 -0.85 3.77
N ALA A 31 2.59 0.20 3.09
CA ALA A 31 2.94 1.44 3.77
C ALA A 31 1.72 2.10 4.41
N VAL A 32 0.61 2.12 3.70
CA VAL A 32 -0.59 2.78 4.19
C VAL A 32 -1.20 2.03 5.37
N VAL A 33 -1.25 0.70 5.28
CA VAL A 33 -1.86 -0.08 6.36
C VAL A 33 -0.89 -0.36 7.50
N GLY A 34 0.40 -0.05 7.31
CA GLY A 34 1.37 -0.23 8.37
C GLY A 34 1.78 -1.67 8.61
N MET A 35 1.73 -2.51 7.58
CA MET A 35 2.11 -3.90 7.68
C MET A 35 3.25 -4.21 6.74
N SER A 36 3.93 -5.34 6.97
CA SER A 36 5.05 -5.70 6.12
C SER A 36 4.58 -6.06 4.72
N TYR A 37 5.45 -5.82 3.74
CA TYR A 37 5.17 -6.15 2.36
C TYR A 37 4.85 -7.65 2.21
N ASN A 38 5.63 -8.49 2.88
CA ASN A 38 5.43 -9.93 2.77
C ASN A 38 4.08 -10.36 3.33
N TYR A 39 3.67 -9.76 4.41
CA TYR A 39 2.36 -10.10 4.98
C TYR A 39 1.23 -9.68 4.03
N VAL A 40 1.31 -8.48 3.48
CA VAL A 40 0.29 -8.02 2.56
C VAL A 40 0.24 -8.91 1.33
N ARG A 41 1.39 -9.24 0.79
CA ARG A 41 1.48 -10.06 -0.41
C ARG A 41 0.97 -11.47 -0.19
N ASN A 42 1.34 -12.08 0.91
CA ASN A 42 1.07 -13.51 1.15
C ASN A 42 -0.25 -13.77 1.86
N GLU A 43 -0.73 -12.81 2.64
CA GLU A 43 -1.89 -13.04 3.48
C GLU A 43 -3.01 -12.04 3.24
N LEU A 44 -2.72 -10.76 3.42
CA LEU A 44 -3.77 -9.76 3.47
C LEU A 44 -4.55 -9.65 2.17
N GLN A 45 -3.87 -9.63 1.04
CA GLN A 45 -4.57 -9.45 -0.23
C GLN A 45 -5.49 -10.61 -0.59
N HIS A 46 -5.33 -11.74 0.08
CA HIS A 46 -6.15 -12.93 -0.20
C HIS A 46 -7.33 -13.06 0.74
N GLN A 47 -7.48 -12.17 1.69
CA GLN A 47 -8.60 -12.24 2.61
C GLN A 47 -9.90 -11.84 1.93
N PRO A 48 -11.02 -12.49 2.30
CA PRO A 48 -12.30 -12.25 1.61
C PRO A 48 -12.78 -10.82 1.70
N ASP A 49 -12.46 -10.11 2.78
CA ASP A 49 -12.93 -8.75 2.98
C ASP A 49 -11.99 -7.70 2.39
N PHE A 50 -10.84 -8.12 1.86
CA PHE A 50 -9.90 -7.17 1.28
C PHE A 50 -10.39 -6.73 -0.10
N PRO A 51 -10.20 -5.47 -0.47
CA PRO A 51 -10.69 -4.97 -1.77
C PRO A 51 -10.11 -5.76 -2.94
N ALA A 52 -10.90 -5.89 -3.98
CA ALA A 52 -10.48 -6.61 -5.17
C ALA A 52 -9.47 -5.80 -5.97
N LYS A 53 -8.54 -6.51 -6.60
CA LYS A 53 -7.55 -5.88 -7.44
C LYS A 53 -8.19 -5.30 -8.69
N LEU A 54 -7.56 -4.26 -9.22
CA LEU A 54 -8.00 -3.69 -10.49
C LEU A 54 -7.57 -4.59 -11.63
N ASP A 55 -8.50 -4.93 -12.51
CA ASP A 55 -8.25 -5.94 -13.53
C ASP A 55 -7.39 -5.43 -14.68
N ARG A 56 -7.35 -4.13 -14.88
CA ARG A 56 -6.70 -3.55 -16.06
C ARG A 56 -5.17 -3.61 -15.99
N PHE A 57 -4.61 -4.03 -14.87
CA PHE A 57 -3.16 -4.04 -14.69
C PHE A 57 -2.66 -5.46 -14.58
N LYS A 58 -1.48 -5.71 -15.14
CA LYS A 58 -0.86 -7.03 -15.06
C LYS A 58 -0.43 -7.37 -13.64
N GLN A 59 0.08 -6.37 -12.92
CA GLN A 59 0.50 -6.58 -11.55
C GLN A 59 -0.59 -6.12 -10.61
N PRO A 60 -0.60 -6.63 -9.37
CA PRO A 60 -1.65 -6.25 -8.42
C PRO A 60 -1.67 -4.75 -8.18
N ARG A 61 -2.85 -4.16 -8.32
CA ARG A 61 -3.07 -2.74 -8.09
C ARG A 61 -4.44 -2.55 -7.47
N TRP A 62 -4.55 -1.55 -6.62
CA TRP A 62 -5.81 -1.22 -5.96
C TRP A 62 -6.07 0.26 -6.06
N SER A 63 -7.34 0.65 -5.99
CA SER A 63 -7.65 2.07 -5.91
C SER A 63 -7.41 2.54 -4.48
N ARG A 64 -6.89 3.76 -4.35
CA ARG A 64 -6.64 4.34 -3.05
C ARG A 64 -7.92 4.39 -2.22
N ASP A 65 -9.01 4.79 -2.85
CA ASP A 65 -10.27 4.94 -2.12
C ASP A 65 -10.75 3.62 -1.54
N SER A 66 -10.61 2.53 -2.29
CA SER A 66 -11.00 1.22 -1.81
C SER A 66 -10.19 0.80 -0.59
N ILE A 67 -8.88 1.03 -0.65
CA ILE A 67 -8.01 0.66 0.46
C ILE A 67 -8.31 1.50 1.70
N LEU A 68 -8.48 2.81 1.52
CA LEU A 68 -8.77 3.68 2.65
C LEU A 68 -10.12 3.36 3.26
N GLN A 69 -11.11 3.08 2.44
CA GLN A 69 -12.43 2.73 2.94
C GLN A 69 -12.38 1.42 3.72
N TRP A 70 -11.68 0.43 3.19
CA TRP A 70 -11.51 -0.84 3.89
C TRP A 70 -10.82 -0.65 5.24
N ALA A 71 -9.77 0.16 5.27
CA ALA A 71 -9.04 0.41 6.50
C ALA A 71 -9.89 1.13 7.54
N GLN A 72 -10.73 2.06 7.10
CA GLN A 72 -11.60 2.77 8.02
C GLN A 72 -12.68 1.87 8.60
N VAL A 73 -13.24 1.01 7.77
CA VAL A 73 -14.27 0.08 8.24
C VAL A 73 -13.67 -0.92 9.21
N ALA A 74 -12.43 -1.33 8.97
CA ALA A 74 -11.77 -2.30 9.84
C ALA A 74 -11.46 -1.74 11.22
N ASN A 75 -11.42 -0.45 11.34
CA ASN A 75 -11.23 0.18 12.64
C ASN A 75 -12.54 0.35 13.36
#